data_f6d8fe1c1acb52e882861a97fa85afff
#
_entry.id   f6d8fe1c1acb52e882861a97fa85afff
#
_cell.length_a   1.000
_cell.length_b   1.000
_cell.length_c   1.000
_cell.angle_alpha   90.00
_cell.angle_beta   90.00
_cell.angle_gamma   90.00
#
_symmetry.space_group_name_H-M   'P 1'
#
loop_
_entity.id
_entity.type
_entity.pdbx_description
1 polymer ?
#
loop_
_entity_poly.entity_id
_entity_poly.type
_entity_poly.pdbx_seq_one_letter_code
_entity_poly.pdbx_strand_id
1 'polypeptide(L)'
;MFPSPYVAGYEVVNWTLPVTWSRIGPVNPTPNQNTGQIEQMCEIATSIVDGELNQLARATVDIETLDGPGHRIGMVNTSGLARVMTSMTPVLEVVQVRVAVGPPQQTQTGQPYNYNWVVVPNGLAYPQQQPFHLYGTAGPSGASGGQNAIMVAGGYINWLAGRMNIHVEATYVNGWPHTALAANATAGDTVLQVDDVSGWYNAPLAMGVRGQISDLPNNENCLVTAITAAGSVNGAPAGPGTLTLASPLVSNHEAGRIFTAMPKSLRDATALFVAAQAVRAGLATLSAPTTPGVAGGGGGIEAMVAFLEHSATIQLGTYRRVFGT
;
A
#
# COMPACT_ATOMS: atom_id res chain seq x y z
N MET A 1 -5.62 17.89 -0.50
CA MET A 1 -4.57 17.44 -1.42
C MET A 1 -4.98 16.07 -1.91
N PHE A 2 -5.02 15.84 -3.22
CA PHE A 2 -5.32 14.51 -3.73
C PHE A 2 -4.09 13.63 -3.50
N PRO A 3 -4.28 12.36 -3.11
CA PRO A 3 -3.16 11.46 -2.89
C PRO A 3 -2.41 11.20 -4.20
N SER A 4 -1.09 11.06 -4.11
CA SER A 4 -0.25 10.73 -5.26
C SER A 4 -0.69 9.41 -5.91
N PRO A 5 -0.80 9.35 -7.25
CA PRO A 5 -1.10 8.11 -7.97
C PRO A 5 0.04 7.09 -7.80
N TYR A 6 -0.23 5.79 -7.93
CA TYR A 6 0.76 4.72 -7.74
C TYR A 6 1.87 4.71 -8.79
N VAL A 7 1.61 5.31 -9.93
CA VAL A 7 2.59 5.62 -10.97
C VAL A 7 2.33 7.01 -11.49
N ALA A 8 3.37 7.75 -11.80
CA ALA A 8 3.26 9.07 -12.41
C ALA A 8 3.34 8.99 -13.94
N GLY A 9 2.76 9.98 -14.63
CA GLY A 9 2.75 9.99 -16.08
C GLY A 9 4.13 9.91 -16.71
N TYR A 10 5.14 10.59 -16.13
CA TYR A 10 6.52 10.54 -16.59
C TYR A 10 7.13 9.12 -16.50
N GLU A 11 6.72 8.33 -15.49
CA GLU A 11 7.18 6.95 -15.33
C GLU A 11 6.57 6.05 -16.40
N VAL A 12 5.24 6.13 -16.57
CA VAL A 12 4.48 5.27 -17.49
C VAL A 12 4.96 5.43 -18.92
N VAL A 13 5.27 6.66 -19.35
CA VAL A 13 5.75 6.92 -20.71
C VAL A 13 7.15 6.38 -20.95
N ASN A 14 7.99 6.40 -19.90
CA ASN A 14 9.36 5.89 -19.96
C ASN A 14 9.46 4.38 -19.62
N TRP A 15 8.37 3.76 -19.25
CA TRP A 15 8.35 2.34 -18.87
C TRP A 15 8.26 1.46 -20.13
N THR A 16 8.91 0.31 -20.11
CA THR A 16 8.78 -0.70 -21.16
C THR A 16 7.41 -1.38 -21.04
N LEU A 17 6.40 -0.77 -21.63
CA LEU A 17 5.05 -1.31 -21.74
C LEU A 17 4.83 -1.92 -23.12
N PRO A 18 3.88 -2.86 -23.29
CA PRO A 18 3.55 -3.44 -24.59
C PRO A 18 2.75 -2.47 -25.47
N VAL A 19 2.99 -1.17 -25.35
CA VAL A 19 2.32 -0.11 -26.12
C VAL A 19 3.34 0.87 -26.71
N THR A 20 2.99 1.41 -27.86
CA THR A 20 3.69 2.51 -28.51
C THR A 20 2.84 3.77 -28.37
N TRP A 21 3.39 4.81 -27.75
CA TRP A 21 2.72 6.08 -27.58
C TRP A 21 2.70 6.87 -28.89
N SER A 22 1.51 7.15 -29.43
CA SER A 22 1.37 7.72 -30.77
C SER A 22 1.22 9.25 -30.80
N ARG A 23 0.88 9.87 -29.69
CA ARG A 23 0.57 11.32 -29.62
C ARG A 23 1.23 12.05 -28.47
N ILE A 24 2.09 11.37 -27.73
CA ILE A 24 2.80 11.96 -26.62
C ILE A 24 4.21 12.27 -27.12
N GLY A 25 4.52 13.56 -27.21
CA GLY A 25 5.88 14.02 -27.45
C GLY A 25 6.79 13.64 -26.25
N PRO A 26 8.10 13.85 -26.35
CA PRO A 26 9.01 13.59 -25.25
C PRO A 26 8.46 14.31 -24.01
N VAL A 27 8.23 13.53 -22.95
CA VAL A 27 7.69 14.05 -21.69
C VAL A 27 8.78 14.87 -21.05
N ASN A 28 8.75 16.16 -21.35
CA ASN A 28 9.52 17.14 -20.61
C ASN A 28 8.73 17.42 -19.31
N PRO A 29 9.35 17.59 -18.14
CA PRO A 29 8.67 17.90 -16.89
C PRO A 29 7.85 19.20 -16.90
N THR A 30 7.96 20.01 -17.94
CA THR A 30 7.05 21.14 -18.14
C THR A 30 5.66 20.63 -18.55
N PRO A 31 4.61 21.00 -17.82
CA PRO A 31 3.25 20.54 -18.10
C PRO A 31 2.81 21.07 -19.47
N ASN A 32 2.78 20.19 -20.46
CA ASN A 32 2.04 20.46 -21.68
C ASN A 32 0.67 19.77 -21.60
N GLN A 33 -0.28 20.16 -22.45
CA GLN A 33 -1.67 19.73 -22.37
C GLN A 33 -1.87 18.19 -22.38
N ASN A 34 -0.91 17.42 -22.85
CA ASN A 34 -1.00 15.97 -22.92
C ASN A 34 -0.58 15.26 -21.61
N THR A 35 0.26 15.92 -20.79
CA THR A 35 0.63 15.38 -19.47
C THR A 35 -0.56 15.32 -18.52
N GLY A 36 -1.44 16.32 -18.55
CA GLY A 36 -2.64 16.32 -17.70
C GLY A 36 -3.59 15.16 -17.97
N GLN A 37 -3.69 14.67 -19.21
CA GLN A 37 -4.50 13.49 -19.53
C GLN A 37 -3.88 12.20 -19.00
N ILE A 38 -2.55 12.07 -19.07
CA ILE A 38 -1.87 10.89 -18.55
C ILE A 38 -1.95 10.85 -17.03
N GLU A 39 -1.75 11.97 -16.36
CA GLU A 39 -1.89 12.05 -14.90
C GLU A 39 -3.30 11.66 -14.47
N GLN A 40 -4.33 12.13 -15.16
CA GLN A 40 -5.71 11.72 -14.91
C GLN A 40 -5.90 10.20 -15.12
N MET A 41 -5.28 9.62 -16.14
CA MET A 41 -5.31 8.17 -16.35
C MET A 41 -4.57 7.42 -15.24
N CYS A 42 -3.49 7.98 -14.69
CA CYS A 42 -2.79 7.41 -13.54
C CYS A 42 -3.67 7.42 -12.28
N GLU A 43 -4.42 8.49 -12.03
CA GLU A 43 -5.39 8.57 -10.92
C GLU A 43 -6.51 7.53 -11.08
N ILE A 44 -7.08 7.42 -12.27
CA ILE A 44 -8.13 6.43 -12.56
C ILE A 44 -7.59 5.01 -12.40
N ALA A 45 -6.40 4.71 -12.93
CA ALA A 45 -5.78 3.40 -12.81
C ALA A 45 -5.48 3.06 -11.33
N THR A 46 -5.06 4.03 -10.54
CA THR A 46 -4.89 3.87 -9.08
C THR A 46 -6.21 3.46 -8.42
N SER A 47 -7.31 4.13 -8.77
CA SER A 47 -8.64 3.81 -8.23
C SER A 47 -9.12 2.40 -8.68
N ILE A 48 -8.78 1.97 -9.90
CA ILE A 48 -9.09 0.62 -10.38
C ILE A 48 -8.30 -0.41 -9.55
N VAL A 49 -7.02 -0.17 -9.31
CA VAL A 49 -6.18 -1.08 -8.49
C VAL A 49 -6.72 -1.20 -7.08
N ASP A 50 -7.10 -0.09 -6.44
CA ASP A 50 -7.71 -0.10 -5.10
C ASP A 50 -9.02 -0.90 -5.09
N GLY A 51 -9.85 -0.74 -6.13
CA GLY A 51 -11.08 -1.52 -6.31
C GLY A 51 -10.81 -3.02 -6.48
N GLU A 52 -9.82 -3.40 -7.29
CA GLU A 52 -9.43 -4.79 -7.51
C GLU A 52 -8.84 -5.46 -6.25
N LEU A 53 -8.14 -4.70 -5.42
CA LEU A 53 -7.59 -5.15 -4.14
C LEU A 53 -8.61 -5.11 -3.01
N ASN A 54 -9.73 -4.41 -3.20
CA ASN A 54 -10.72 -4.10 -2.18
C ASN A 54 -10.10 -3.42 -0.94
N GLN A 55 -9.08 -2.63 -1.14
CA GLN A 55 -8.40 -1.78 -0.14
C GLN A 55 -7.54 -0.73 -0.83
N LEU A 56 -7.18 0.33 -0.11
CA LEU A 56 -6.14 1.24 -0.58
C LEU A 56 -4.78 0.53 -0.54
N ALA A 57 -4.06 0.54 -1.67
CA ALA A 57 -2.73 -0.08 -1.69
C ALA A 57 -1.68 0.78 -0.99
N ARG A 58 -1.82 2.11 -0.97
CA ARG A 58 -0.94 3.00 -0.19
C ARG A 58 -1.19 2.85 1.31
N ALA A 59 -0.18 3.21 2.10
CA ALA A 59 -0.29 3.18 3.56
C ALA A 59 -1.41 4.09 4.06
N THR A 60 -2.31 3.51 4.86
CA THR A 60 -3.44 4.19 5.52
C THR A 60 -3.59 3.72 6.95
N VAL A 61 -4.25 4.54 7.76
CA VAL A 61 -4.58 4.21 9.15
C VAL A 61 -6.01 3.75 9.22
N ASP A 62 -6.23 2.53 9.65
CA ASP A 62 -7.55 1.93 9.80
C ASP A 62 -7.87 1.57 11.25
N ILE A 63 -9.15 1.62 11.58
CA ILE A 63 -9.70 1.13 12.84
C ILE A 63 -10.66 -0.01 12.50
N GLU A 64 -10.43 -1.16 13.07
CA GLU A 64 -11.26 -2.34 12.83
C GLU A 64 -11.67 -2.97 14.15
N THR A 65 -12.98 -3.23 14.30
CA THR A 65 -13.51 -4.01 15.40
C THR A 65 -13.74 -5.43 14.92
N LEU A 66 -13.09 -6.38 15.59
CA LEU A 66 -13.14 -7.80 15.29
C LEU A 66 -13.91 -8.52 16.40
N ASP A 67 -14.99 -9.15 16.03
CA ASP A 67 -15.87 -9.83 16.95
C ASP A 67 -15.66 -11.34 16.95
N GLY A 68 -15.74 -11.90 18.15
CA GLY A 68 -16.09 -13.29 18.37
C GLY A 68 -15.02 -14.34 18.30
N PRO A 69 -15.34 -15.49 18.86
CA PRO A 69 -14.53 -16.68 18.73
C PRO A 69 -14.78 -17.28 17.36
N GLY A 70 -13.82 -17.39 16.55
CA GLY A 70 -14.03 -18.30 15.45
C GLY A 70 -13.05 -18.12 14.31
N HIS A 71 -12.97 -17.01 13.64
CA HIS A 71 -12.21 -16.98 12.40
C HIS A 71 -11.11 -15.91 12.34
N ARG A 72 -11.22 -14.86 13.16
CA ARG A 72 -10.28 -13.73 13.12
C ARG A 72 -9.35 -13.62 14.33
N ILE A 73 -9.71 -14.27 15.44
CA ILE A 73 -8.87 -14.30 16.65
C ILE A 73 -8.49 -15.76 16.93
N GLY A 74 -7.25 -16.10 16.71
CA GLY A 74 -6.68 -17.43 16.93
C GLY A 74 -5.61 -17.41 18.00
N MET A 75 -5.47 -18.52 18.71
CA MET A 75 -4.39 -18.72 19.69
C MET A 75 -3.19 -19.38 19.02
N VAL A 76 -2.02 -18.85 19.25
CA VAL A 76 -0.77 -19.54 18.89
C VAL A 76 -0.35 -20.41 20.07
N ASN A 77 -0.63 -21.71 19.96
CA ASN A 77 -0.57 -22.69 21.04
C ASN A 77 0.78 -22.84 21.78
N THR A 78 1.87 -22.34 21.24
CA THR A 78 3.21 -22.56 21.82
C THR A 78 3.83 -21.33 22.46
N SER A 79 3.31 -20.13 22.21
CA SER A 79 3.95 -18.86 22.62
C SER A 79 3.11 -18.03 23.59
N GLY A 80 1.91 -18.46 23.92
CA GLY A 80 1.00 -17.64 24.73
C GLY A 80 0.58 -16.32 24.03
N LEU A 81 0.68 -16.26 22.70
CA LEU A 81 0.30 -15.12 21.89
C LEU A 81 -1.06 -15.37 21.24
N ALA A 82 -1.87 -14.34 21.16
CA ALA A 82 -3.07 -14.35 20.33
C ALA A 82 -2.76 -13.73 18.96
N ARG A 83 -3.30 -14.32 17.91
CA ARG A 83 -3.23 -13.82 16.54
C ARG A 83 -4.57 -13.23 16.18
N VAL A 84 -4.57 -11.95 15.83
CA VAL A 84 -5.74 -11.21 15.40
C VAL A 84 -5.62 -10.93 13.91
N MET A 85 -6.51 -11.51 13.11
CA MET A 85 -6.51 -11.36 11.65
C MET A 85 -7.20 -10.07 11.26
N THR A 86 -6.45 -9.13 10.68
CA THR A 86 -6.98 -7.85 10.20
C THR A 86 -7.65 -7.99 8.84
N SER A 87 -8.56 -7.05 8.55
CA SER A 87 -9.16 -6.95 7.24
C SER A 87 -8.25 -6.30 6.21
N MET A 88 -7.37 -5.40 6.54
CA MET A 88 -6.46 -4.71 5.62
C MET A 88 -5.03 -5.22 5.74
N THR A 89 -4.31 -5.31 4.62
CA THR A 89 -2.96 -5.90 4.55
C THR A 89 -2.08 -5.14 3.56
N PRO A 90 -0.75 -5.18 3.72
CA PRO A 90 0.00 -5.68 4.87
C PRO A 90 -0.14 -4.75 6.09
N VAL A 91 -0.07 -5.28 7.30
CA VAL A 91 0.00 -4.47 8.53
C VAL A 91 1.44 -4.00 8.71
N LEU A 92 1.64 -2.68 8.73
CA LEU A 92 2.95 -2.04 8.89
C LEU A 92 3.24 -1.68 10.34
N GLU A 93 2.26 -1.11 11.01
CA GLU A 93 2.38 -0.63 12.38
C GLU A 93 1.08 -0.88 13.15
N VAL A 94 1.21 -1.23 14.41
CA VAL A 94 0.08 -1.30 15.35
C VAL A 94 0.14 -0.08 16.24
N VAL A 95 -0.84 0.79 16.08
CA VAL A 95 -0.95 2.04 16.84
C VAL A 95 -1.55 1.78 18.22
N GLN A 96 -2.67 1.06 18.23
CA GLN A 96 -3.37 0.70 19.47
C GLN A 96 -4.17 -0.58 19.29
N VAL A 97 -4.22 -1.39 20.32
CA VAL A 97 -5.17 -2.50 20.44
C VAL A 97 -5.96 -2.34 21.74
N ARG A 98 -7.27 -2.50 21.64
CA ARG A 98 -8.16 -2.57 22.78
C ARG A 98 -8.89 -3.91 22.78
N VAL A 99 -9.07 -4.49 23.93
CA VAL A 99 -9.76 -5.79 24.11
C VAL A 99 -10.92 -5.60 25.06
N ALA A 100 -12.07 -6.15 24.71
CA ALA A 100 -13.22 -6.21 25.60
C ALA A 100 -13.73 -7.64 25.71
N VAL A 101 -14.34 -7.97 26.83
CA VAL A 101 -14.84 -9.31 27.14
C VAL A 101 -16.28 -9.23 27.58
N GLY A 102 -17.06 -10.17 27.07
CA GLY A 102 -18.47 -10.29 27.40
C GLY A 102 -19.39 -9.49 26.46
N PRO A 103 -20.70 -9.55 26.71
CA PRO A 103 -21.66 -8.83 25.91
C PRO A 103 -21.50 -7.33 26.09
N PRO A 104 -21.81 -6.53 25.06
CA PRO A 104 -21.81 -5.08 25.18
C PRO A 104 -22.79 -4.66 26.30
N GLN A 105 -22.30 -3.74 27.12
CA GLN A 105 -23.14 -3.23 28.22
C GLN A 105 -24.00 -2.07 27.73
N GLN A 106 -25.29 -2.15 27.93
CA GLN A 106 -26.20 -1.05 27.69
C GLN A 106 -26.20 -0.16 28.94
N THR A 107 -25.52 0.97 28.87
CA THR A 107 -25.38 1.88 30.02
C THR A 107 -26.68 2.63 30.36
N GLN A 108 -27.53 2.87 29.35
CA GLN A 108 -28.88 3.47 29.53
C GLN A 108 -29.78 3.05 28.36
N THR A 109 -31.08 3.02 28.59
CA THR A 109 -32.07 2.76 27.54
C THR A 109 -31.99 3.80 26.45
N GLY A 110 -31.72 3.38 25.21
CA GLY A 110 -31.58 4.26 24.04
C GLY A 110 -30.14 4.72 23.73
N GLN A 111 -29.18 4.35 24.56
CA GLN A 111 -27.77 4.59 24.26
C GLN A 111 -27.16 3.43 23.46
N PRO A 112 -26.19 3.68 22.57
CA PRO A 112 -25.49 2.62 21.87
C PRO A 112 -24.78 1.69 22.87
N TYR A 113 -24.76 0.41 22.55
CA TYR A 113 -24.00 -0.57 23.33
C TYR A 113 -22.52 -0.15 23.44
N ASN A 114 -22.00 -0.20 24.65
CA ASN A 114 -20.61 0.12 24.91
C ASN A 114 -19.88 -1.10 25.48
N TYR A 115 -18.68 -1.35 24.99
CA TYR A 115 -17.80 -2.38 25.50
C TYR A 115 -16.89 -1.81 26.60
N ASN A 116 -16.59 -2.62 27.59
CA ASN A 116 -15.62 -2.27 28.61
C ASN A 116 -14.19 -2.54 28.08
N TRP A 117 -13.66 -1.60 27.31
CA TRP A 117 -12.39 -1.73 26.63
C TRP A 117 -11.19 -1.62 27.58
N VAL A 118 -10.29 -2.59 27.46
CA VAL A 118 -8.95 -2.56 28.11
C VAL A 118 -7.90 -2.33 27.03
N VAL A 119 -7.09 -1.30 27.18
CA VAL A 119 -6.00 -1.00 26.26
C VAL A 119 -4.86 -1.97 26.50
N VAL A 120 -4.39 -2.60 25.44
CA VAL A 120 -3.17 -3.41 25.44
C VAL A 120 -1.97 -2.46 25.47
N PRO A 121 -1.05 -2.56 26.45
CA PRO A 121 0.11 -1.67 26.52
C PRO A 121 0.97 -1.74 25.27
N ASN A 122 1.58 -0.61 24.90
CA ASN A 122 2.50 -0.52 23.77
C ASN A 122 3.62 -1.57 23.87
N GLY A 123 3.94 -2.19 22.74
CA GLY A 123 4.95 -3.26 22.66
C GLY A 123 4.42 -4.67 22.96
N LEU A 124 3.20 -4.81 23.48
CA LEU A 124 2.54 -6.09 23.68
C LEU A 124 1.59 -6.46 22.54
N ALA A 125 1.36 -5.56 21.61
CA ALA A 125 0.70 -5.80 20.33
C ALA A 125 1.63 -5.30 19.21
N TYR A 126 1.83 -6.12 18.20
CA TYR A 126 2.74 -5.81 17.09
C TYR A 126 2.30 -6.54 15.81
N PRO A 127 2.67 -6.02 14.63
CA PRO A 127 2.39 -6.71 13.38
C PRO A 127 3.05 -8.08 13.39
N GLN A 128 2.37 -9.10 12.90
CA GLN A 128 2.99 -10.39 12.67
C GLN A 128 4.04 -10.23 11.57
N GLN A 129 5.29 -10.11 11.95
CA GLN A 129 6.40 -9.99 11.02
C GLN A 129 6.81 -11.37 10.51
N GLN A 130 6.92 -11.50 9.20
CA GLN A 130 7.89 -12.42 8.62
C GLN A 130 9.17 -11.62 8.40
N PRO A 131 10.29 -12.00 8.99
CA PRO A 131 11.45 -11.12 9.19
C PRO A 131 12.14 -10.58 7.93
N PHE A 132 11.71 -10.96 6.74
CA PHE A 132 12.40 -10.58 5.51
C PHE A 132 11.53 -10.07 4.37
N HIS A 133 10.23 -9.89 4.55
CA HIS A 133 9.31 -9.59 3.44
C HIS A 133 8.64 -8.23 3.45
N LEU A 134 8.84 -7.41 4.45
CA LEU A 134 8.30 -6.05 4.47
C LEU A 134 8.96 -5.11 3.45
N TYR A 135 10.12 -5.46 2.91
CA TYR A 135 10.95 -4.54 2.16
C TYR A 135 11.42 -5.09 0.82
N GLY A 136 10.51 -5.24 -0.11
CA GLY A 136 10.80 -5.13 -1.53
C GLY A 136 11.38 -6.32 -2.27
N THR A 137 11.47 -7.49 -1.66
CA THR A 137 11.83 -8.74 -2.38
C THR A 137 10.80 -9.84 -2.16
N ALA A 138 9.53 -9.47 -2.06
CA ALA A 138 8.46 -10.44 -1.95
C ALA A 138 8.39 -11.29 -3.22
N GLY A 139 9.03 -12.41 -3.19
CA GLY A 139 8.65 -13.50 -4.07
C GLY A 139 7.20 -13.90 -3.78
N PRO A 140 6.46 -14.38 -4.78
CA PRO A 140 5.01 -14.62 -4.68
C PRO A 140 4.58 -15.61 -3.60
N SER A 141 5.49 -16.35 -3.00
CA SER A 141 5.18 -17.41 -2.02
C SER A 141 5.13 -16.97 -0.55
N GLY A 142 5.56 -15.73 -0.25
CA GLY A 142 5.69 -15.30 1.16
C GLY A 142 4.62 -14.33 1.65
N ALA A 143 3.90 -13.71 0.75
CA ALA A 143 3.07 -12.55 1.07
C ALA A 143 1.72 -12.89 1.70
N SER A 144 1.21 -14.08 1.51
CA SER A 144 -0.21 -14.33 1.77
C SER A 144 -0.57 -14.78 3.18
N GLY A 145 0.37 -15.24 3.96
CA GLY A 145 0.03 -15.93 5.22
C GLY A 145 0.30 -15.17 6.52
N GLY A 146 1.21 -14.19 6.51
CA GLY A 146 1.76 -13.66 7.75
C GLY A 146 1.57 -12.17 8.01
N GLN A 147 1.29 -11.38 6.98
CA GLN A 147 1.24 -9.92 7.09
C GLN A 147 -0.14 -9.35 7.41
N ASN A 148 -1.13 -10.18 7.57
CA ASN A 148 -2.51 -9.81 7.83
C ASN A 148 -2.93 -10.03 9.29
N ALA A 149 -1.99 -10.12 10.19
CA ALA A 149 -2.30 -10.36 11.59
C ALA A 149 -1.52 -9.45 12.53
N ILE A 150 -2.17 -9.14 13.62
CA ILE A 150 -1.59 -8.50 14.79
C ILE A 150 -1.37 -9.60 15.84
N MET A 151 -0.16 -9.66 16.37
CA MET A 151 0.17 -10.53 17.49
C MET A 151 -0.06 -9.75 18.78
N VAL A 152 -0.83 -10.31 19.69
CA VAL A 152 -1.13 -9.71 21.01
C VAL A 152 -0.61 -10.64 22.11
N ALA A 153 0.11 -10.09 23.07
CA ALA A 153 0.62 -10.86 24.20
C ALA A 153 -0.52 -11.58 24.95
N GLY A 154 -0.37 -12.86 25.16
CA GLY A 154 -1.42 -13.76 25.56
C GLY A 154 -2.08 -13.46 26.89
N GLY A 155 -1.41 -12.77 27.81
CA GLY A 155 -2.00 -12.37 29.09
C GLY A 155 -3.28 -11.53 28.96
N TYR A 156 -3.49 -10.88 27.82
CA TYR A 156 -4.69 -10.08 27.55
C TYR A 156 -5.84 -10.84 26.89
N ILE A 157 -5.55 -11.96 26.23
CA ILE A 157 -6.54 -12.72 25.46
C ILE A 157 -6.64 -14.20 25.95
N ASN A 158 -5.53 -14.75 26.48
CA ASN A 158 -5.39 -16.20 26.67
C ASN A 158 -6.40 -16.86 27.64
N TRP A 159 -6.63 -16.27 28.79
CA TRP A 159 -7.53 -16.90 29.78
C TRP A 159 -9.01 -16.69 29.46
N LEU A 160 -9.30 -15.81 28.50
CA LEU A 160 -10.64 -15.40 28.11
C LEU A 160 -11.14 -16.19 26.87
N ALA A 161 -10.23 -16.69 26.04
CA ALA A 161 -10.55 -17.31 24.75
C ALA A 161 -11.39 -18.62 24.86
N GLY A 162 -11.49 -19.21 26.03
CA GLY A 162 -12.19 -20.49 26.19
C GLY A 162 -13.67 -20.38 26.52
N ARG A 163 -14.19 -19.25 26.92
CA ARG A 163 -15.53 -19.17 27.51
C ARG A 163 -16.36 -17.91 27.25
N MET A 164 -15.85 -16.88 26.61
CA MET A 164 -16.56 -15.59 26.48
C MET A 164 -16.38 -14.95 25.09
N ASN A 165 -17.35 -14.15 24.71
CA ASN A 165 -17.22 -13.30 23.51
C ASN A 165 -16.10 -12.29 23.74
N ILE A 166 -15.06 -12.37 22.91
CA ILE A 166 -13.94 -11.44 22.91
C ILE A 166 -14.12 -10.51 21.72
N HIS A 167 -13.99 -9.22 21.99
CA HIS A 167 -13.98 -8.18 20.97
C HIS A 167 -12.60 -7.53 20.99
N VAL A 168 -12.04 -7.34 19.83
CA VAL A 168 -10.74 -6.65 19.65
C VAL A 168 -10.96 -5.46 18.73
N GLU A 169 -10.61 -4.29 19.20
CA GLU A 169 -10.50 -3.12 18.34
C GLU A 169 -9.02 -2.83 18.11
N ALA A 170 -8.63 -2.80 16.86
CA ALA A 170 -7.28 -2.52 16.44
C ALA A 170 -7.22 -1.25 15.59
N THR A 171 -6.36 -0.33 15.97
CA THR A 171 -5.92 0.80 15.14
C THR A 171 -4.53 0.47 14.61
N TYR A 172 -4.39 0.44 13.30
CA TYR A 172 -3.15 0.02 12.66
C TYR A 172 -2.92 0.72 11.32
N VAL A 173 -1.66 0.80 10.91
CA VAL A 173 -1.26 1.26 9.57
C VAL A 173 -1.14 0.04 8.68
N ASN A 174 -1.78 0.09 7.52
CA ASN A 174 -1.73 -0.97 6.52
C ASN A 174 -1.43 -0.41 5.12
N GLY A 175 -1.14 -1.32 4.16
CA GLY A 175 -0.77 -0.95 2.81
C GLY A 175 0.73 -0.81 2.62
N TRP A 176 1.16 -0.11 1.59
CA TRP A 176 2.57 0.12 1.28
C TRP A 176 2.91 1.61 1.36
N PRO A 177 4.03 1.99 1.99
CA PRO A 177 4.49 3.37 1.99
C PRO A 177 4.63 3.90 0.57
N HIS A 178 4.01 5.04 0.31
CA HIS A 178 3.95 5.64 -1.01
C HIS A 178 3.68 7.14 -0.87
N THR A 179 4.53 7.95 -1.49
CA THR A 179 4.45 9.42 -1.42
C THR A 179 5.10 10.05 -2.63
N ALA A 180 4.95 11.35 -2.79
CA ALA A 180 5.75 12.16 -3.71
C ALA A 180 6.67 13.10 -2.93
N LEU A 181 7.78 13.50 -3.56
CA LEU A 181 8.65 14.53 -3.04
C LEU A 181 7.91 15.87 -3.09
N ALA A 182 7.77 16.53 -1.95
CA ALA A 182 7.14 17.86 -1.86
C ALA A 182 8.06 18.98 -2.31
N ALA A 183 9.38 18.75 -2.33
CA ALA A 183 10.39 19.69 -2.77
C ALA A 183 11.51 18.97 -3.54
N ASN A 184 12.30 19.75 -4.28
CA ASN A 184 13.51 19.21 -4.92
C ASN A 184 14.47 18.68 -3.85
N ALA A 185 15.07 17.54 -4.13
CA ALA A 185 16.12 16.95 -3.32
C ALA A 185 17.43 16.92 -4.13
N THR A 186 18.53 17.24 -3.48
CA THR A 186 19.85 17.32 -4.12
C THR A 186 20.75 16.19 -3.68
N ALA A 187 21.70 15.82 -4.54
CA ALA A 187 22.73 14.85 -4.17
C ALA A 187 23.45 15.32 -2.89
N GLY A 188 23.59 14.43 -1.93
CA GLY A 188 24.10 14.72 -0.59
C GLY A 188 23.03 14.94 0.48
N ASP A 189 21.77 15.16 0.13
CA ASP A 189 20.70 15.32 1.09
C ASP A 189 20.41 14.00 1.83
N THR A 190 20.18 14.11 3.12
CA THR A 190 19.74 13.01 4.01
C THR A 190 18.33 13.19 4.52
N VAL A 191 17.67 14.29 4.18
CA VAL A 191 16.31 14.61 4.60
C VAL A 191 15.49 14.98 3.39
N LEU A 192 14.39 14.26 3.19
CA LEU A 192 13.44 14.49 2.10
C LEU A 192 12.16 15.12 2.65
N GLN A 193 11.66 16.13 1.97
CA GLN A 193 10.31 16.65 2.19
C GLN A 193 9.34 15.86 1.33
N VAL A 194 8.26 15.36 1.93
CA VAL A 194 7.28 14.50 1.26
C VAL A 194 5.84 14.91 1.57
N ASP A 195 4.94 14.53 0.69
CA ASP A 195 3.51 14.83 0.82
C ASP A 195 2.82 13.95 1.88
N ASP A 196 3.35 12.74 2.14
CA ASP A 196 2.81 11.82 3.14
C ASP A 196 3.91 10.94 3.75
N VAL A 197 3.97 10.91 5.08
CA VAL A 197 4.92 10.09 5.84
C VAL A 197 4.31 8.77 6.33
N SER A 198 3.07 8.48 6.01
CA SER A 198 2.35 7.29 6.49
C SER A 198 3.08 6.00 6.14
N GLY A 199 3.32 5.17 7.15
CA GLY A 199 3.93 3.85 7.00
C GLY A 199 5.44 3.82 6.72
N TRP A 200 6.11 4.96 6.59
CA TRP A 200 7.56 5.00 6.32
C TRP A 200 8.45 4.62 7.51
N TYR A 201 7.91 4.62 8.70
CA TYR A 201 8.65 4.25 9.90
C TYR A 201 7.74 3.63 10.94
N ASN A 202 8.16 2.50 11.49
CA ASN A 202 7.46 1.84 12.60
C ASN A 202 8.12 2.24 13.91
N ALA A 203 7.56 3.22 14.59
CA ALA A 203 8.12 3.77 15.83
C ALA A 203 8.23 2.72 16.97
N PRO A 204 7.21 1.87 17.24
CA PRO A 204 7.30 0.86 18.28
C PRO A 204 8.42 -0.16 18.08
N LEU A 205 8.78 -0.46 16.84
CA LEU A 205 9.83 -1.43 16.51
C LEU A 205 11.15 -0.76 16.14
N ALA A 206 11.21 0.58 16.11
CA ALA A 206 12.34 1.37 15.63
C ALA A 206 12.86 0.90 14.27
N MET A 207 11.95 0.55 13.36
CA MET A 207 12.27 0.00 12.05
C MET A 207 11.87 0.95 10.93
N GLY A 208 12.84 1.31 10.10
CA GLY A 208 12.62 2.08 8.91
C GLY A 208 12.26 1.21 7.70
N VAL A 209 11.74 1.86 6.67
CA VAL A 209 11.31 1.23 5.43
C VAL A 209 12.29 1.54 4.31
N ARG A 210 12.58 0.54 3.47
CA ARG A 210 13.27 0.73 2.20
C ARG A 210 12.25 1.10 1.12
N GLY A 211 12.56 2.14 0.38
CA GLY A 211 11.78 2.54 -0.79
C GLY A 211 12.69 2.92 -1.95
N GLN A 212 12.07 3.19 -3.09
CA GLN A 212 12.75 3.66 -4.29
C GLN A 212 12.18 5.00 -4.70
N ILE A 213 13.05 5.97 -4.94
CA ILE A 213 12.71 7.17 -5.69
C ILE A 213 12.70 6.78 -7.17
N SER A 214 11.55 6.94 -7.80
CA SER A 214 11.37 6.66 -9.22
C SER A 214 11.67 7.92 -10.02
N ASP A 215 12.81 7.95 -10.66
CA ASP A 215 13.28 9.08 -11.47
C ASP A 215 14.24 8.60 -12.57
N LEU A 216 13.69 7.94 -13.58
CA LEU A 216 14.50 7.41 -14.68
C LEU A 216 15.27 8.52 -15.41
N PRO A 217 16.58 8.36 -15.63
CA PRO A 217 17.40 7.17 -15.37
C PRO A 217 17.98 7.07 -13.95
N ASN A 218 17.68 8.01 -13.05
CA ASN A 218 18.33 8.19 -11.76
C ASN A 218 17.56 7.52 -10.61
N ASN A 219 16.93 6.37 -10.84
CA ASN A 219 16.23 5.63 -9.78
C ASN A 219 17.17 5.34 -8.61
N GLU A 220 16.74 5.68 -7.39
CA GLU A 220 17.55 5.52 -6.20
C GLU A 220 16.82 4.78 -5.09
N ASN A 221 17.48 3.77 -4.48
CA ASN A 221 16.95 3.02 -3.35
C ASN A 221 17.43 3.64 -2.04
N CYS A 222 16.50 4.01 -1.20
CA CYS A 222 16.75 4.66 0.08
C CYS A 222 16.19 3.85 1.25
N LEU A 223 16.87 3.89 2.39
CA LEU A 223 16.36 3.39 3.68
C LEU A 223 15.98 4.59 4.54
N VAL A 224 14.72 4.68 4.90
CA VAL A 224 14.22 5.68 5.86
C VAL A 224 14.55 5.21 7.27
N THR A 225 15.10 6.08 8.11
CA THR A 225 15.48 5.78 9.50
C THR A 225 14.71 6.57 10.54
N ALA A 226 14.07 7.67 10.12
CA ALA A 226 13.20 8.46 10.98
C ALA A 226 12.21 9.25 10.13
N ILE A 227 11.13 9.70 10.76
CA ILE A 227 10.12 10.58 10.15
C ILE A 227 9.81 11.74 11.08
N THR A 228 9.39 12.87 10.49
CA THR A 228 8.74 13.97 11.21
C THR A 228 7.46 14.30 10.47
N ALA A 229 6.32 14.09 11.10
CA ALA A 229 5.02 14.35 10.53
C ALA A 229 4.49 15.72 10.95
N ALA A 230 3.79 16.40 10.06
CA ALA A 230 3.05 17.62 10.41
C ALA A 230 1.73 17.31 11.13
N GLY A 231 1.23 16.07 11.01
CA GLY A 231 -0.02 15.64 11.61
C GLY A 231 -0.04 14.19 12.01
N SER A 232 -1.18 13.74 12.50
CA SER A 232 -1.45 12.35 12.80
C SER A 232 -2.90 11.99 12.49
N VAL A 233 -3.12 10.74 12.11
CA VAL A 233 -4.45 10.15 11.94
C VAL A 233 -4.57 9.01 12.93
N ASN A 234 -5.56 9.08 13.83
CA ASN A 234 -5.80 8.07 14.87
C ASN A 234 -4.55 7.70 15.69
N GLY A 235 -3.65 8.66 15.90
CA GLY A 235 -2.41 8.47 16.66
C GLY A 235 -1.19 8.01 15.83
N ALA A 236 -1.37 7.58 14.58
CA ALA A 236 -0.26 7.30 13.68
C ALA A 236 0.23 8.56 12.96
N PRO A 237 1.54 8.75 12.76
CA PRO A 237 2.07 9.84 11.96
C PRO A 237 1.52 9.77 10.53
N ALA A 238 1.02 10.89 10.00
CA ALA A 238 0.43 10.95 8.67
C ALA A 238 0.49 12.37 8.08
N GLY A 239 0.31 12.45 6.75
CA GLY A 239 0.33 13.70 6.00
C GLY A 239 1.73 14.24 5.72
N PRO A 240 1.83 15.51 5.31
CA PRO A 240 3.09 16.11 4.93
C PRO A 240 4.14 16.06 6.04
N GLY A 241 5.40 15.90 5.65
CA GLY A 241 6.47 15.85 6.61
C GLY A 241 7.84 15.62 6.00
N THR A 242 8.75 15.10 6.82
CA THR A 242 10.11 14.79 6.37
C THR A 242 10.47 13.34 6.65
N LEU A 243 11.27 12.76 5.77
CA LEU A 243 11.87 11.45 5.92
C LEU A 243 13.38 11.61 6.06
N THR A 244 13.97 11.01 7.09
CA THR A 244 15.41 10.96 7.27
C THR A 244 15.95 9.67 6.68
N LEU A 245 16.96 9.76 5.84
CA LEU A 245 17.59 8.64 5.15
C LEU A 245 18.81 8.13 5.93
N ALA A 246 19.08 6.84 5.81
CA ALA A 246 20.28 6.21 6.36
C ALA A 246 21.59 6.64 5.64
N SER A 247 21.48 7.04 4.38
CA SER A 247 22.61 7.46 3.54
C SER A 247 22.19 8.67 2.70
N PRO A 248 23.14 9.56 2.37
CA PRO A 248 22.87 10.68 1.49
C PRO A 248 22.42 10.21 0.11
N LEU A 249 21.61 11.02 -0.57
CA LEU A 249 21.27 10.82 -1.98
C LEU A 249 22.50 10.89 -2.87
N VAL A 250 22.50 10.08 -3.91
CA VAL A 250 23.55 10.08 -4.96
C VAL A 250 23.18 11.01 -6.10
N SER A 251 21.89 11.17 -6.38
CA SER A 251 21.35 11.94 -7.50
C SER A 251 20.48 13.09 -7.04
N ASN A 252 20.28 14.06 -7.95
CA ASN A 252 19.26 15.10 -7.76
C ASN A 252 17.91 14.57 -8.23
N HIS A 253 16.84 14.91 -7.47
CA HIS A 253 15.47 14.56 -7.79
C HIS A 253 14.58 15.79 -7.70
N GLU A 254 13.67 15.93 -8.66
CA GLU A 254 12.74 17.04 -8.68
C GLU A 254 11.52 16.79 -7.76
N ALA A 255 10.88 17.86 -7.33
CA ALA A 255 9.58 17.79 -6.66
C ALA A 255 8.57 17.04 -7.53
N GLY A 256 7.66 16.28 -6.89
CA GLY A 256 6.67 15.44 -7.58
C GLY A 256 7.18 14.06 -7.98
N ARG A 257 8.47 13.74 -7.79
CA ARG A 257 8.96 12.37 -8.03
C ARG A 257 8.39 11.43 -6.99
N ILE A 258 7.97 10.24 -7.45
CA ILE A 258 7.39 9.23 -6.57
C ILE A 258 8.49 8.57 -5.74
N PHE A 259 8.28 8.52 -4.43
CA PHE A 259 9.04 7.71 -3.50
C PHE A 259 8.14 6.62 -2.93
N THR A 260 8.49 5.35 -3.13
CA THR A 260 7.58 4.25 -2.85
C THR A 260 8.29 2.98 -2.39
N ALA A 261 7.67 2.27 -1.45
CA ALA A 261 8.01 0.90 -1.06
C ALA A 261 7.03 -0.14 -1.66
N MET A 262 6.15 0.32 -2.54
CA MET A 262 5.14 -0.51 -3.19
C MET A 262 5.81 -1.56 -4.09
N PRO A 263 5.33 -2.82 -4.09
CA PRO A 263 5.86 -3.87 -4.97
C PRO A 263 5.81 -3.46 -6.45
N LYS A 264 6.90 -3.78 -7.17
CA LYS A 264 6.99 -3.45 -8.59
C LYS A 264 5.82 -4.02 -9.40
N SER A 265 5.40 -5.26 -9.13
CA SER A 265 4.27 -5.91 -9.82
C SER A 265 2.95 -5.16 -9.65
N LEU A 266 2.71 -4.54 -8.49
CA LEU A 266 1.52 -3.72 -8.27
C LEU A 266 1.59 -2.42 -9.09
N ARG A 267 2.76 -1.79 -9.15
CA ARG A 267 3.01 -0.62 -9.99
C ARG A 267 2.94 -0.95 -11.47
N ASP A 268 3.49 -2.11 -11.89
CA ASP A 268 3.39 -2.61 -13.27
C ASP A 268 1.93 -2.83 -13.67
N ALA A 269 1.11 -3.41 -12.78
CA ALA A 269 -0.31 -3.56 -13.01
C ALA A 269 -1.02 -2.21 -13.19
N THR A 270 -0.70 -1.23 -12.34
CA THR A 270 -1.23 0.13 -12.48
C THR A 270 -0.86 0.73 -13.83
N ALA A 271 0.41 0.61 -14.24
CA ALA A 271 0.88 1.11 -15.53
C ALA A 271 0.19 0.43 -16.74
N LEU A 272 -0.14 -0.87 -16.63
CA LEU A 272 -0.91 -1.58 -17.64
C LEU A 272 -2.36 -1.05 -17.74
N PHE A 273 -3.00 -0.70 -16.63
CA PHE A 273 -4.32 -0.04 -16.67
C PHE A 273 -4.25 1.34 -17.29
N VAL A 274 -3.19 2.13 -17.01
CA VAL A 274 -2.97 3.40 -17.71
C VAL A 274 -2.82 3.18 -19.20
N ALA A 275 -2.02 2.20 -19.62
CA ALA A 275 -1.83 1.86 -21.03
C ALA A 275 -3.16 1.44 -21.71
N ALA A 276 -4.01 0.66 -21.02
CA ALA A 276 -5.32 0.28 -21.51
C ALA A 276 -6.21 1.50 -21.78
N GLN A 277 -6.23 2.45 -20.86
CA GLN A 277 -6.99 3.70 -21.05
C GLN A 277 -6.41 4.57 -22.15
N ALA A 278 -5.09 4.64 -22.26
CA ALA A 278 -4.43 5.38 -23.34
C ALA A 278 -4.76 4.78 -24.72
N VAL A 279 -4.85 3.46 -24.82
CA VAL A 279 -5.30 2.77 -26.07
C VAL A 279 -6.75 3.13 -26.39
N ARG A 280 -7.66 3.10 -25.40
CA ARG A 280 -9.05 3.54 -25.58
C ARG A 280 -9.16 4.98 -26.06
N ALA A 281 -8.33 5.85 -25.52
CA ALA A 281 -8.30 7.26 -25.90
C ALA A 281 -7.58 7.55 -27.22
N GLY A 282 -6.99 6.52 -27.86
CA GLY A 282 -6.22 6.67 -29.11
C GLY A 282 -4.88 7.39 -28.91
N LEU A 283 -4.36 7.42 -27.69
CA LEU A 283 -3.05 7.99 -27.36
C LEU A 283 -1.91 6.99 -27.49
N ALA A 284 -2.23 5.70 -27.49
CA ALA A 284 -1.27 4.62 -27.63
C ALA A 284 -1.82 3.49 -28.50
N THR A 285 -0.93 2.69 -29.06
CA THR A 285 -1.25 1.45 -29.79
C THR A 285 -0.44 0.31 -29.22
N LEU A 286 -0.97 -0.93 -29.26
CA LEU A 286 -0.17 -2.10 -28.89
C LEU A 286 1.04 -2.23 -29.82
N SER A 287 2.21 -2.40 -29.23
CA SER A 287 3.39 -2.85 -29.97
C SER A 287 3.08 -4.23 -30.49
N ALA A 288 3.18 -4.44 -31.80
CA ALA A 288 2.80 -5.70 -32.45
C ALA A 288 3.43 -6.88 -31.70
N PRO A 289 2.64 -7.88 -31.28
CA PRO A 289 3.23 -9.08 -30.71
C PRO A 289 4.07 -9.77 -31.79
N THR A 290 5.31 -10.03 -31.48
CA THR A 290 6.24 -10.77 -32.37
C THR A 290 5.88 -12.26 -32.51
N THR A 291 4.72 -12.68 -31.98
CA THR A 291 4.26 -14.07 -32.07
C THR A 291 3.61 -14.30 -33.41
N PRO A 292 4.21 -15.11 -34.31
CA PRO A 292 3.58 -15.49 -35.59
C PRO A 292 2.26 -16.21 -35.33
N GLY A 293 1.17 -15.67 -35.88
CA GLY A 293 -0.16 -16.25 -35.75
C GLY A 293 -1.23 -15.38 -35.09
N VAL A 294 -0.85 -14.32 -34.39
CA VAL A 294 -1.81 -13.35 -33.81
C VAL A 294 -1.86 -12.05 -34.63
N ALA A 295 -0.93 -11.86 -35.54
CA ALA A 295 -0.93 -10.76 -36.49
C ALA A 295 -1.91 -11.03 -37.64
N GLY A 296 -3.11 -10.49 -37.54
CA GLY A 296 -4.05 -10.48 -38.68
C GLY A 296 -5.51 -10.75 -38.38
N GLY A 297 -5.85 -11.15 -37.22
CA GLY A 297 -7.26 -11.18 -36.81
C GLY A 297 -7.65 -9.81 -36.27
N GLY A 298 -8.64 -9.15 -36.90
CA GLY A 298 -9.14 -7.82 -36.53
C GLY A 298 -9.66 -7.70 -35.07
N GLY A 299 -8.81 -7.95 -34.14
CA GLY A 299 -9.02 -7.62 -32.73
C GLY A 299 -9.00 -6.10 -32.62
N GLY A 300 -10.19 -5.52 -32.63
CA GLY A 300 -10.34 -4.08 -32.46
C GLY A 300 -9.71 -3.57 -31.16
N ILE A 301 -9.75 -2.28 -30.95
CA ILE A 301 -9.27 -1.60 -29.73
C ILE A 301 -9.67 -2.34 -28.46
N GLU A 302 -10.89 -2.86 -28.41
CA GLU A 302 -11.42 -3.61 -27.26
C GLU A 302 -10.64 -4.89 -26.92
N ALA A 303 -10.17 -5.63 -27.90
CA ALA A 303 -9.36 -6.83 -27.67
C ALA A 303 -7.97 -6.46 -27.13
N MET A 304 -7.41 -5.35 -27.60
CA MET A 304 -6.14 -4.82 -27.10
C MET A 304 -6.26 -4.38 -25.63
N VAL A 305 -7.33 -3.66 -25.32
CA VAL A 305 -7.63 -3.21 -23.96
C VAL A 305 -7.84 -4.38 -23.03
N ALA A 306 -8.66 -5.37 -23.44
CA ALA A 306 -8.92 -6.56 -22.65
C ALA A 306 -7.63 -7.35 -22.34
N PHE A 307 -6.68 -7.42 -23.26
CA PHE A 307 -5.37 -8.04 -23.04
C PHE A 307 -4.57 -7.31 -21.94
N LEU A 308 -4.51 -5.98 -21.99
CA LEU A 308 -3.79 -5.17 -21.01
C LEU A 308 -4.43 -5.29 -19.62
N GLU A 309 -5.75 -5.16 -19.54
CA GLU A 309 -6.50 -5.27 -18.27
C GLU A 309 -6.39 -6.68 -17.68
N HIS A 310 -6.47 -7.72 -18.50
CA HIS A 310 -6.27 -9.09 -18.03
C HIS A 310 -4.85 -9.31 -17.49
N SER A 311 -3.85 -8.79 -18.19
CA SER A 311 -2.45 -8.87 -17.75
C SER A 311 -2.23 -8.16 -16.41
N ALA A 312 -2.83 -6.98 -16.23
CA ALA A 312 -2.80 -6.24 -14.97
C ALA A 312 -3.48 -7.03 -13.84
N THR A 313 -4.66 -7.58 -14.11
CA THR A 313 -5.43 -8.38 -13.15
C THR A 313 -4.68 -9.63 -12.69
N ILE A 314 -3.94 -10.32 -13.57
CA ILE A 314 -3.08 -11.44 -13.19
C ILE A 314 -1.99 -10.99 -12.21
N GLN A 315 -1.34 -9.86 -12.47
CA GLN A 315 -0.30 -9.33 -11.58
C GLN A 315 -0.85 -8.96 -10.20
N LEU A 316 -2.08 -8.45 -10.14
CA LEU A 316 -2.75 -8.14 -8.87
C LEU A 316 -3.23 -9.39 -8.12
N GLY A 317 -3.36 -10.52 -8.79
CA GLY A 317 -3.90 -11.75 -8.21
C GLY A 317 -3.19 -12.21 -6.94
N THR A 318 -1.88 -11.93 -6.81
CA THR A 318 -1.07 -12.25 -5.62
C THR A 318 -1.38 -11.36 -4.41
N TYR A 319 -1.98 -10.19 -4.64
CA TYR A 319 -2.31 -9.21 -3.60
C TYR A 319 -3.81 -9.17 -3.30
N ARG A 320 -4.63 -9.79 -4.14
CA ARG A 320 -6.07 -9.91 -3.89
C ARG A 320 -6.31 -10.71 -2.62
N ARG A 321 -7.20 -10.20 -1.81
CA ARG A 321 -7.69 -10.94 -0.66
C ARG A 321 -8.55 -12.10 -1.11
N VAL A 322 -8.15 -13.28 -0.71
CA VAL A 322 -9.06 -14.41 -0.63
C VAL A 322 -9.78 -14.28 0.71
N PHE A 323 -10.96 -13.67 0.71
CA PHE A 323 -11.86 -13.83 1.85
C PHE A 323 -12.21 -15.31 1.91
N GLY A 324 -11.62 -16.02 2.87
CA GLY A 324 -12.09 -17.37 3.20
C GLY A 324 -13.55 -17.25 3.64
N THR A 325 -14.43 -17.85 2.86
CA THR A 325 -15.84 -18.06 3.20
C THR A 325 -15.96 -18.96 4.41
#